data_1d6f0f635a7ceb7db697f4799cdd0b8e
#
_entry.id   1d6f0f635a7ceb7db697f4799cdd0b8e
#
_cell.length_a   1.000
_cell.length_b   1.000
_cell.length_c   1.000
_cell.angle_alpha   90.00
_cell.angle_beta   90.00
_cell.angle_gamma   90.00
#
_symmetry.space_group_name_H-M   'P 1'
#
loop_
_entity.id
_entity.type
_entity.pdbx_description
1 polymer ?
#
loop_
_entity_poly.entity_id
_entity_poly.type
_entity_poly.pdbx_seq_one_letter_code
_entity_poly.pdbx_strand_id
1 'polypeptide(L)'
;MSDIATDLTPRSTQLFDAAKQHIPGGVNSPVRAFKAVGGTPRFFDRASGAYMFDADGRRYIDYVLSWGPMLLGHGHEDVLNAIRAQLEKAMTFGTPTELEIKLAD
;
A
#
# COMPACT_ATOMS: atom_id res chain seq x y z
N MET A 1 13.85 -21.21 30.00
CA MET A 1 13.78 -21.47 28.53
C MET A 1 12.95 -20.34 27.96
N SER A 2 13.60 -19.38 27.33
CA SER A 2 12.90 -18.29 26.66
C SER A 2 12.28 -18.87 25.39
N ASP A 3 10.94 -18.83 25.31
CA ASP A 3 10.22 -19.07 24.06
C ASP A 3 10.74 -18.05 23.04
N ILE A 4 11.57 -18.50 22.12
CA ILE A 4 11.85 -17.73 20.90
C ILE A 4 10.54 -17.74 20.13
N ALA A 5 9.72 -16.71 20.35
CA ALA A 5 8.55 -16.49 19.54
C ALA A 5 9.01 -16.46 18.08
N THR A 6 8.67 -17.49 17.33
CA THR A 6 9.01 -17.61 15.92
C THR A 6 8.49 -16.37 15.23
N ASP A 7 9.37 -15.54 14.68
CA ASP A 7 8.96 -14.35 13.90
C ASP A 7 8.11 -14.83 12.72
N LEU A 8 6.84 -14.59 12.83
CA LEU A 8 5.86 -15.00 11.83
C LEU A 8 5.90 -14.13 10.58
N THR A 9 6.72 -13.06 10.57
CA THR A 9 6.83 -12.11 9.45
C THR A 9 8.28 -11.70 9.19
N PRO A 10 9.17 -12.67 8.92
CA PRO A 10 10.61 -12.43 8.81
C PRO A 10 10.94 -11.44 7.68
N ARG A 11 10.20 -11.46 6.58
CA ARG A 11 10.43 -10.54 5.46
C ARG A 11 10.02 -9.11 5.82
N SER A 12 8.88 -8.92 6.45
CA SER A 12 8.45 -7.60 6.94
C SER A 12 9.44 -7.03 7.95
N THR A 13 10.00 -7.86 8.83
CA THR A 13 11.04 -7.46 9.79
C THR A 13 12.30 -6.98 9.08
N GLN A 14 12.81 -7.74 8.12
CA GLN A 14 13.98 -7.37 7.30
C GLN A 14 13.75 -6.05 6.55
N LEU A 15 12.57 -5.88 5.94
CA LEU A 15 12.21 -4.66 5.21
C LEU A 15 12.11 -3.45 6.13
N PHE A 16 11.55 -3.62 7.33
CA PHE A 16 11.47 -2.55 8.31
C PHE A 16 12.86 -2.15 8.83
N ASP A 17 13.74 -3.10 9.08
CA ASP A 17 15.12 -2.82 9.48
C ASP A 17 15.88 -2.07 8.39
N ALA A 18 15.73 -2.47 7.14
CA ALA A 18 16.29 -1.76 5.99
C ALA A 18 15.70 -0.34 5.87
N ALA A 19 14.39 -0.20 6.01
CA ALA A 19 13.72 1.09 5.91
C ALA A 19 14.22 2.09 6.98
N LYS A 20 14.49 1.64 8.18
CA LYS A 20 15.04 2.49 9.26
C LYS A 20 16.42 3.09 8.94
N GLN A 21 17.17 2.50 8.00
CA GLN A 21 18.47 3.04 7.57
C GLN A 21 18.33 4.25 6.64
N HIS A 22 17.18 4.41 5.99
CA HIS A 22 16.99 5.40 4.92
C HIS A 22 15.82 6.36 5.17
N ILE A 23 14.84 5.94 5.98
CA ILE A 23 13.61 6.69 6.22
C ILE A 23 13.48 6.94 7.73
N PRO A 24 13.31 8.20 8.20
CA PRO A 24 13.09 8.50 9.61
C PRO A 24 11.94 7.68 10.20
N GLY A 25 12.26 6.84 11.21
CA GLY A 25 11.30 5.92 11.81
C GLY A 25 10.90 4.72 10.94
N GLY A 26 11.53 4.53 9.77
CA GLY A 26 11.31 3.41 8.85
C GLY A 26 9.99 3.46 8.08
N VAL A 27 9.27 4.60 8.09
CA VAL A 27 7.95 4.77 7.48
C VAL A 27 7.74 6.18 6.96
N ASN A 28 6.90 6.32 5.92
CA ASN A 28 6.52 7.63 5.37
C ASN A 28 5.35 8.30 6.12
N SER A 29 4.75 7.60 7.09
CA SER A 29 3.72 8.16 7.96
C SER A 29 3.87 7.56 9.36
N PRO A 30 3.95 8.37 10.43
CA PRO A 30 4.25 7.90 11.78
C PRO A 30 3.32 6.80 12.30
N VAL A 31 2.05 6.82 11.94
CA VAL A 31 1.07 5.80 12.37
C VAL A 31 1.44 4.40 11.86
N ARG A 32 2.15 4.29 10.74
CA ARG A 32 2.55 3.02 10.13
C ARG A 32 3.69 2.32 10.85
N ALA A 33 4.36 3.01 11.80
CA ALA A 33 5.49 2.44 12.55
C ALA A 33 5.07 1.52 13.70
N PHE A 34 3.78 1.34 13.94
CA PHE A 34 3.22 0.48 14.99
C PHE A 34 3.63 0.88 16.42
N LYS A 35 4.14 2.11 16.65
CA LYS A 35 4.59 2.56 17.97
C LYS A 35 3.51 2.47 19.04
N ALA A 36 2.26 2.75 18.68
CA ALA A 36 1.14 2.73 19.62
C ALA A 36 0.60 1.32 19.91
N VAL A 37 0.79 0.37 18.99
CA VAL A 37 0.21 -0.98 19.07
C VAL A 37 1.25 -2.07 19.27
N GLY A 38 2.53 -1.74 19.09
CA GLY A 38 3.64 -2.68 19.20
C GLY A 38 3.76 -3.63 18.00
N GLY A 39 4.83 -4.42 18.01
CA GLY A 39 5.13 -5.37 16.93
C GLY A 39 5.82 -4.73 15.73
N THR A 40 5.99 -5.51 14.68
CA THR A 40 6.63 -5.10 13.42
C THR A 40 5.57 -4.72 12.40
N PRO A 41 5.70 -3.54 11.74
CA PRO A 41 4.83 -3.16 10.64
C PRO A 41 4.81 -4.20 9.53
N ARG A 42 3.65 -4.45 8.96
CA ARG A 42 3.50 -5.33 7.79
C ARG A 42 3.84 -4.56 6.52
N PHE A 43 4.69 -5.14 5.69
CA PHE A 43 4.99 -4.62 4.37
C PHE A 43 4.14 -5.39 3.36
N PHE A 44 3.29 -4.68 2.65
CA PHE A 44 2.39 -5.27 1.66
C PHE A 44 3.05 -5.26 0.28
N ASP A 45 2.86 -6.32 -0.47
CA ASP A 45 3.44 -6.55 -1.79
C ASP A 45 2.41 -6.41 -2.92
N ARG A 46 1.20 -6.93 -2.71
CA ARG A 46 0.13 -6.92 -3.70
C ARG A 46 -1.24 -6.87 -3.07
N ALA A 47 -2.24 -6.52 -3.87
CA ALA A 47 -3.64 -6.51 -3.47
C ALA A 47 -4.54 -6.89 -4.64
N SER A 48 -5.72 -7.45 -4.34
CA SER A 48 -6.73 -7.82 -5.34
C SER A 48 -8.11 -7.90 -4.70
N GLY A 49 -9.08 -7.24 -5.29
CA GLY A 49 -10.44 -7.16 -4.75
C GLY A 49 -10.45 -6.63 -3.31
N ALA A 50 -10.98 -7.39 -2.39
CA ALA A 50 -11.04 -7.04 -0.97
C ALA A 50 -9.79 -7.48 -0.17
N TYR A 51 -8.75 -7.99 -0.82
CA TYR A 51 -7.63 -8.60 -0.13
C TYR A 51 -6.31 -7.89 -0.38
N MET A 52 -5.49 -7.83 0.67
CA MET A 52 -4.10 -7.43 0.61
C MET A 52 -3.20 -8.61 1.01
N PHE A 53 -2.00 -8.65 0.47
CA PHE A 53 -1.02 -9.70 0.76
C PHE A 53 0.28 -9.04 1.19
N ASP A 54 0.80 -9.48 2.34
CA ASP A 54 2.08 -8.97 2.82
C ASP A 54 3.27 -9.63 2.10
N ALA A 55 4.45 -9.09 2.36
CA ALA A 55 5.71 -9.59 1.81
C ALA A 55 6.09 -11.00 2.30
N ASP A 56 5.40 -11.48 3.31
CA ASP A 56 5.52 -12.84 3.84
C ASP A 56 4.48 -13.81 3.25
N GLY A 57 3.64 -13.31 2.30
CA GLY A 57 2.63 -14.08 1.57
C GLY A 57 1.30 -14.26 2.32
N ARG A 58 1.09 -13.60 3.44
CA ARG A 58 -0.15 -13.69 4.20
C ARG A 58 -1.22 -12.82 3.60
N ARG A 59 -2.45 -13.33 3.64
CA ARG A 59 -3.63 -12.64 3.13
C ARG A 59 -4.41 -11.97 4.27
N TYR A 60 -4.81 -10.73 4.02
CA TYR A 60 -5.64 -9.91 4.91
C TYR A 60 -6.86 -9.38 4.16
N ILE A 61 -7.98 -9.23 4.85
CA ILE A 61 -9.12 -8.45 4.34
C ILE A 61 -8.80 -6.98 4.57
N ASP A 62 -8.89 -6.16 3.52
CA ASP A 62 -8.64 -4.72 3.61
C ASP A 62 -9.91 -3.97 4.05
N TYR A 63 -9.93 -3.55 5.31
CA TYR A 63 -10.98 -2.67 5.85
C TYR A 63 -10.59 -1.19 5.82
N VAL A 64 -9.39 -0.85 5.36
CA VAL A 64 -8.87 0.52 5.35
C VAL A 64 -9.12 1.22 4.02
N LEU A 65 -9.10 0.46 2.91
CA LEU A 65 -9.38 0.93 1.55
C LEU A 65 -8.50 2.14 1.16
N SER A 66 -7.22 2.10 1.55
CA SER A 66 -6.24 3.19 1.32
C SER A 66 -6.73 4.56 1.82
N TRP A 67 -7.54 4.58 2.88
CA TRP A 67 -8.15 5.77 3.48
C TRP A 67 -9.18 6.48 2.58
N GLY A 68 -9.88 5.71 1.73
CA GLY A 68 -11.02 6.16 0.95
C GLY A 68 -11.00 5.87 -0.55
N PRO A 69 -9.86 5.92 -1.27
CA PRO A 69 -9.89 5.84 -2.73
C PRO A 69 -10.23 4.44 -3.29
N MET A 70 -10.13 3.37 -2.52
CA MET A 70 -10.35 1.99 -2.99
C MET A 70 -11.80 1.51 -2.86
N LEU A 71 -12.80 2.36 -3.18
CA LEU A 71 -14.21 2.03 -3.08
C LEU A 71 -14.62 0.78 -3.88
N LEU A 72 -14.00 0.55 -5.02
CA LEU A 72 -14.25 -0.60 -5.89
C LEU A 72 -13.35 -1.80 -5.57
N GLY A 73 -12.55 -1.70 -4.51
CA GLY A 73 -11.52 -2.68 -4.19
C GLY A 73 -10.25 -2.52 -5.04
N HIS A 74 -9.29 -3.39 -4.79
CA HIS A 74 -8.00 -3.36 -5.46
C HIS A 74 -8.07 -3.99 -6.85
N GLY A 75 -7.51 -3.30 -7.83
CA GLY A 75 -7.36 -3.85 -9.17
C GLY A 75 -8.66 -3.97 -9.97
N HIS A 76 -9.64 -3.07 -9.74
CA HIS A 76 -10.87 -3.04 -10.52
C HIS A 76 -10.54 -2.85 -12.01
N GLU A 77 -11.05 -3.73 -12.85
CA GLU A 77 -10.62 -3.85 -14.26
C GLU A 77 -10.87 -2.56 -15.06
N ASP A 78 -12.02 -1.92 -14.89
CA ASP A 78 -12.32 -0.67 -15.60
C ASP A 78 -11.36 0.45 -15.21
N VAL A 79 -10.98 0.54 -13.92
CA VAL A 79 -10.01 1.52 -13.43
C VAL A 79 -8.62 1.23 -14.02
N LEU A 80 -8.19 -0.03 -14.00
CA LEU A 80 -6.91 -0.42 -14.59
C LEU A 80 -6.85 -0.13 -16.08
N ASN A 81 -7.92 -0.40 -16.82
CA ASN A 81 -7.98 -0.13 -18.25
C ASN A 81 -7.95 1.37 -18.56
N ALA A 82 -8.66 2.20 -17.78
CA ALA A 82 -8.58 3.64 -17.91
C ALA A 82 -7.17 4.18 -17.64
N ILE A 83 -6.49 3.66 -16.60
CA ILE A 83 -5.10 4.04 -16.29
C ILE A 83 -4.16 3.60 -17.40
N ARG A 84 -4.25 2.36 -17.91
CA ARG A 84 -3.43 1.86 -19.02
C ARG A 84 -3.58 2.74 -20.26
N ALA A 85 -4.81 3.09 -20.61
CA ALA A 85 -5.08 3.96 -21.76
C ALA A 85 -4.53 5.39 -21.56
N GLN A 86 -4.52 5.90 -20.35
CA GLN A 86 -3.96 7.22 -20.04
C GLN A 86 -2.42 7.21 -20.05
N LEU A 87 -1.79 6.12 -19.63
CA LEU A 87 -0.32 5.98 -19.66
C LEU A 87 0.25 6.08 -21.07
N GLU A 88 -0.48 5.62 -22.10
CA GLU A 88 -0.09 5.75 -23.51
C GLU A 88 -0.03 7.21 -24.00
N LYS A 89 -0.68 8.14 -23.29
CA LYS A 89 -0.69 9.56 -23.59
C LYS A 89 0.34 10.32 -22.77
N ALA A 90 0.17 10.36 -21.45
CA ALA A 90 1.11 10.91 -20.48
C ALA A 90 0.60 10.66 -19.05
N MET A 91 1.53 10.65 -18.09
CA MET A 91 1.20 10.59 -16.67
C MET A 91 0.80 11.95 -16.09
N THR A 92 1.38 13.03 -16.62
CA THR A 92 1.12 14.40 -16.17
C THR A 92 1.50 15.39 -17.26
N PHE A 93 0.86 16.55 -17.28
CA PHE A 93 1.14 17.59 -18.28
C PHE A 93 1.67 18.89 -17.65
N GLY A 94 1.48 19.11 -16.34
CA GLY A 94 1.77 20.38 -15.68
C GLY A 94 0.92 21.56 -16.19
N THR A 95 -0.21 21.26 -16.85
CA THR A 95 -1.17 22.20 -17.43
C THR A 95 -2.59 21.69 -17.24
N PRO A 96 -3.65 22.53 -17.40
CA PRO A 96 -5.04 22.06 -17.35
C PRO A 96 -5.31 20.94 -18.35
N THR A 97 -6.19 20.02 -17.99
CA THR A 97 -6.61 18.89 -18.81
C THR A 97 -8.12 18.74 -18.86
N GLU A 98 -8.63 18.11 -19.93
CA GLU A 98 -10.06 17.78 -20.07
C GLU A 98 -10.58 16.90 -18.94
N LEU A 99 -9.71 16.02 -18.38
CA LEU A 99 -10.08 15.13 -17.30
C LEU A 99 -10.47 15.86 -16.00
N GLU A 100 -9.89 17.04 -15.77
CA GLU A 100 -10.25 17.89 -14.62
C GLU A 100 -11.70 18.39 -14.74
N ILE A 101 -12.11 18.75 -15.94
CA ILE A 101 -13.50 19.20 -16.24
C ILE A 101 -14.45 18.02 -16.02
N LYS A 102 -14.13 16.85 -16.58
CA LYS A 102 -14.96 15.66 -16.44
C LYS A 102 -15.10 15.17 -15.00
N LEU A 103 -14.09 15.43 -14.16
CA LEU A 103 -14.15 15.08 -12.74
C LEU A 103 -15.00 16.08 -11.95
N ALA A 104 -15.08 17.34 -12.41
CA ALA A 104 -15.82 18.39 -11.73
C ALA A 104 -17.33 18.40 -12.03
N ASP A 105 -17.77 17.80 -13.15
CA ASP A 105 -19.18 17.61 -13.53
C ASP A 105 -19.87 16.54 -12.66
#